data_0e43d2dabd6a660de75bde8b080a94f9
#
_entry.id   0e43d2dabd6a660de75bde8b080a94f9
#
_cell.length_a   1.000
_cell.length_b   1.000
_cell.length_c   1.000
_cell.angle_alpha   90.00
_cell.angle_beta   90.00
_cell.angle_gamma   90.00
#
_symmetry.space_group_name_H-M   'P 1'
#
loop_
_entity.id
_entity.type
_entity.pdbx_description
1 polymer ?
#
loop_
_entity_poly.entity_id
_entity_poly.type
_entity_poly.pdbx_seq_one_letter_code
_entity_poly.pdbx_strand_id
1 'polypeptide(L)'
;MHASRTCGTRTPPASEGLSRRRAGRPFAAILDKTRITSAALEIIGRKGYDGLTMAGLAKQLEVAPSALYNHVTAKRDVLQLAEDHLISMVDVSLFGRAPWEEAARIWAWSYRDVFAQHTSLIPVIAVLPVTNAPQTLEMYETVTRAFAAAGFPQNLIVSSIVAFESFIFGSAYDVTAPDDIFEAGSTVDSTPHFRAALKAGRVNERPADTAFELGLEALIAALARSLC
;
A
#
# COMPACT_ATOMS: atom_id res chain seq x y z
N MET A 1 -58.45 72.64 -42.40
CA MET A 1 -59.65 71.99 -41.80
C MET A 1 -59.21 70.79 -41.04
N HIS A 2 -59.57 70.76 -39.72
CA HIS A 2 -59.60 69.63 -38.74
C HIS A 2 -58.34 68.77 -38.52
N ALA A 3 -57.70 68.97 -37.52
CA ALA A 3 -57.52 68.53 -36.18
C ALA A 3 -58.07 67.12 -35.88
N SER A 4 -57.19 66.28 -35.39
CA SER A 4 -57.50 65.33 -34.31
C SER A 4 -56.22 64.80 -33.67
N ARG A 5 -56.09 65.01 -32.36
CA ARG A 5 -55.10 64.52 -31.41
C ARG A 5 -55.41 63.08 -31.12
N THR A 6 -54.43 62.25 -31.01
CA THR A 6 -54.53 60.99 -30.20
C THR A 6 -53.35 60.82 -29.26
N CYS A 7 -53.74 60.56 -28.08
CA CYS A 7 -53.00 60.44 -26.84
C CYS A 7 -52.03 59.28 -26.88
N GLY A 8 -50.76 59.50 -26.50
CA GLY A 8 -49.75 58.45 -26.30
C GLY A 8 -49.83 57.88 -24.89
N THR A 9 -50.08 56.64 -24.82
CA THR A 9 -49.90 55.83 -23.56
C THR A 9 -48.48 55.38 -23.43
N ARG A 10 -47.82 55.87 -22.38
CA ARG A 10 -46.49 55.35 -21.93
C ARG A 10 -46.67 54.01 -21.27
N THR A 11 -46.01 52.99 -21.78
CA THR A 11 -45.82 51.73 -21.13
C THR A 11 -44.53 51.80 -20.29
N PRO A 12 -44.49 51.36 -19.01
CA PRO A 12 -43.28 51.29 -18.21
C PRO A 12 -42.41 50.07 -18.61
N PRO A 13 -41.09 50.14 -18.48
CA PRO A 13 -40.18 49.01 -18.82
C PRO A 13 -40.31 47.88 -17.80
N ALA A 14 -40.40 46.67 -18.32
CA ALA A 14 -40.36 45.42 -17.56
C ALA A 14 -39.01 45.29 -16.87
N SER A 15 -39.03 45.13 -15.55
CA SER A 15 -37.89 44.74 -14.75
C SER A 15 -37.53 43.30 -15.05
N GLU A 16 -36.45 43.07 -15.80
CA GLU A 16 -35.81 41.75 -15.93
C GLU A 16 -35.24 41.33 -14.59
N GLY A 17 -35.96 40.43 -13.92
CA GLY A 17 -35.48 39.70 -12.76
C GLY A 17 -34.36 38.77 -13.18
N LEU A 18 -33.11 39.18 -12.94
CA LEU A 18 -31.95 38.31 -13.01
C LEU A 18 -32.11 37.15 -11.98
N SER A 19 -32.65 36.05 -12.46
CA SER A 19 -32.63 34.78 -11.74
C SER A 19 -31.17 34.38 -11.51
N ARG A 20 -30.65 34.67 -10.33
CA ARG A 20 -29.38 34.09 -9.87
C ARG A 20 -29.53 32.56 -9.91
N ARG A 21 -28.96 31.94 -10.94
CA ARG A 21 -28.70 30.49 -10.97
C ARG A 21 -27.92 30.16 -9.69
N ARG A 22 -28.57 29.46 -8.77
CA ARG A 22 -27.86 28.79 -7.64
C ARG A 22 -26.80 27.92 -8.27
N ALA A 23 -25.53 28.27 -8.04
CA ALA A 23 -24.40 27.39 -8.33
C ALA A 23 -24.71 26.03 -7.70
N GLY A 24 -24.84 25.02 -8.54
CA GLY A 24 -25.05 23.65 -8.06
C GLY A 24 -23.96 23.31 -7.06
N ARG A 25 -24.39 22.72 -5.93
CA ARG A 25 -23.48 22.15 -4.92
C ARG A 25 -22.45 21.33 -5.70
N PRO A 26 -21.14 21.53 -5.48
CA PRO A 26 -20.11 20.70 -6.12
C PRO A 26 -20.52 19.24 -5.93
N PHE A 27 -20.45 18.44 -6.99
CA PHE A 27 -20.64 16.99 -6.87
C PHE A 27 -19.69 16.53 -5.78
N ALA A 28 -20.20 16.30 -4.58
CA ALA A 28 -19.41 15.67 -3.53
C ALA A 28 -18.98 14.32 -4.13
N ALA A 29 -17.69 14.18 -4.40
CA ALA A 29 -17.19 12.95 -4.97
C ALA A 29 -17.66 11.80 -4.06
N ILE A 30 -18.30 10.79 -4.68
CA ILE A 30 -18.90 9.67 -3.97
C ILE A 30 -17.83 9.05 -3.06
N LEU A 31 -18.14 8.88 -1.79
CA LEU A 31 -17.28 8.17 -0.86
C LEU A 31 -17.31 6.68 -1.21
N ASP A 32 -16.17 6.12 -1.50
CA ASP A 32 -15.98 4.70 -1.79
C ASP A 32 -14.74 4.14 -1.05
N LYS A 33 -14.55 2.84 -1.12
CA LYS A 33 -13.44 2.16 -0.48
C LYS A 33 -12.07 2.66 -0.98
N THR A 34 -11.94 2.96 -2.26
CA THR A 34 -10.71 3.46 -2.87
C THR A 34 -10.29 4.81 -2.29
N ARG A 35 -11.23 5.75 -2.17
CA ARG A 35 -10.97 7.05 -1.53
C ARG A 35 -10.61 6.92 -0.06
N ILE A 36 -11.30 6.03 0.66
CA ILE A 36 -11.02 5.74 2.07
C ILE A 36 -9.59 5.21 2.22
N THR A 37 -9.22 4.24 1.39
CA THR A 37 -7.88 3.64 1.37
C THR A 37 -6.80 4.66 1.08
N SER A 38 -6.95 5.44 0.01
CA SER A 38 -5.96 6.47 -0.36
C SER A 38 -5.76 7.50 0.74
N ALA A 39 -6.85 8.02 1.33
CA ALA A 39 -6.76 8.98 2.42
C ALA A 39 -6.14 8.37 3.69
N ALA A 40 -6.39 7.09 3.97
CA ALA A 40 -5.78 6.40 5.10
C ALA A 40 -4.26 6.23 4.90
N LEU A 41 -3.83 5.78 3.72
CA LEU A 41 -2.41 5.65 3.37
C LEU A 41 -1.68 6.99 3.43
N GLU A 42 -2.29 8.09 2.98
CA GLU A 42 -1.72 9.43 3.13
C GLU A 42 -1.54 9.85 4.59
N ILE A 43 -2.54 9.58 5.45
CA ILE A 43 -2.44 9.88 6.89
C ILE A 43 -1.29 9.07 7.51
N ILE A 44 -1.24 7.78 7.21
CA ILE A 44 -0.24 6.87 7.75
C ILE A 44 1.17 7.26 7.27
N GLY A 45 1.34 7.58 6.00
CA GLY A 45 2.62 8.03 5.45
C GLY A 45 3.14 9.31 6.11
N ARG A 46 2.24 10.22 6.52
CA ARG A 46 2.62 11.49 7.18
C ARG A 46 2.78 11.40 8.68
N LYS A 47 2.01 10.55 9.36
CA LYS A 47 1.86 10.56 10.83
C LYS A 47 2.08 9.21 11.49
N GLY A 48 2.46 8.20 10.71
CA GLY A 48 2.53 6.82 11.15
C GLY A 48 1.14 6.20 11.39
N TYR A 49 1.13 4.93 11.73
CA TYR A 49 -0.09 4.17 12.05
C TYR A 49 -0.91 4.80 13.17
N ASP A 50 -0.26 5.30 14.23
CA ASP A 50 -0.96 5.87 15.39
C ASP A 50 -1.68 7.17 15.04
N GLY A 51 -1.23 7.88 14.00
CA GLY A 51 -1.88 9.08 13.49
C GLY A 51 -3.21 8.81 12.76
N LEU A 52 -3.49 7.58 12.36
CA LEU A 52 -4.76 7.21 11.75
C LEU A 52 -5.86 7.08 12.81
N THR A 53 -6.86 7.96 12.75
CA THR A 53 -8.08 7.88 13.56
C THR A 53 -9.31 8.01 12.67
N MET A 54 -10.44 7.41 13.06
CA MET A 54 -11.69 7.49 12.27
C MET A 54 -12.16 8.94 12.11
N ALA A 55 -12.04 9.77 13.14
CA ALA A 55 -12.36 11.20 13.07
C ALA A 55 -11.42 11.98 12.14
N GLY A 56 -10.10 11.69 12.21
CA GLY A 56 -9.09 12.27 11.32
C GLY A 56 -9.32 11.89 9.87
N LEU A 57 -9.67 10.63 9.61
CA LEU A 57 -9.98 10.12 8.27
C LEU A 57 -11.26 10.77 7.71
N ALA A 58 -12.34 10.87 8.49
CA ALA A 58 -13.56 11.56 8.07
C ALA A 58 -13.30 13.05 7.76
N LYS A 59 -12.46 13.71 8.56
CA LYS A 59 -12.04 15.10 8.31
C LYS A 59 -11.23 15.23 7.03
N GLN A 60 -10.28 14.34 6.77
CA GLN A 60 -9.47 14.33 5.54
C GLN A 60 -10.33 14.11 4.28
N LEU A 61 -11.35 13.28 4.39
CA LEU A 61 -12.30 12.98 3.31
C LEU A 61 -13.38 14.05 3.13
N GLU A 62 -13.46 15.03 4.04
CA GLU A 62 -14.48 16.07 4.07
C GLU A 62 -15.92 15.51 4.15
N VAL A 63 -16.09 14.44 4.94
CA VAL A 63 -17.38 13.78 5.15
C VAL A 63 -17.77 13.77 6.63
N ALA A 64 -19.08 13.62 6.89
CA ALA A 64 -19.54 13.34 8.25
C ALA A 64 -19.03 11.96 8.70
N PRO A 65 -18.64 11.76 9.98
CA PRO A 65 -18.24 10.46 10.51
C PRO A 65 -19.27 9.35 10.21
N SER A 66 -20.58 9.65 10.27
CA SER A 66 -21.63 8.70 9.94
C SER A 66 -21.56 8.18 8.50
N ALA A 67 -21.14 9.01 7.55
CA ALA A 67 -20.97 8.60 6.16
C ALA A 67 -19.80 7.61 6.02
N LEU A 68 -18.70 7.82 6.76
CA LEU A 68 -17.57 6.89 6.78
C LEU A 68 -17.98 5.54 7.37
N TYR A 69 -18.76 5.53 8.45
CA TYR A 69 -19.23 4.30 9.10
C TYR A 69 -20.20 3.46 8.25
N ASN A 70 -20.76 4.00 7.16
CA ASN A 70 -21.50 3.22 6.19
C ASN A 70 -20.60 2.30 5.33
N HIS A 71 -19.28 2.55 5.29
CA HIS A 71 -18.31 1.80 4.48
C HIS A 71 -17.37 0.96 5.32
N VAL A 72 -16.99 1.43 6.49
CA VAL A 72 -16.04 0.78 7.41
C VAL A 72 -16.51 0.97 8.85
N THR A 73 -16.46 -0.09 9.65
CA THR A 73 -17.01 -0.06 11.02
C THR A 73 -15.96 0.32 12.06
N ALA A 74 -14.68 0.07 11.76
CA ALA A 74 -13.58 0.29 12.67
C ALA A 74 -12.28 0.66 11.92
N LYS A 75 -11.28 1.16 12.65
CA LYS A 75 -9.92 1.40 12.13
C LYS A 75 -9.33 0.13 11.49
N ARG A 76 -9.65 -1.05 12.05
CA ARG A 76 -9.20 -2.34 11.51
C ARG A 76 -9.68 -2.57 10.08
N ASP A 77 -10.94 -2.25 9.76
CA ASP A 77 -11.47 -2.43 8.41
C ASP A 77 -10.74 -1.51 7.41
N VAL A 78 -10.39 -0.29 7.84
CA VAL A 78 -9.58 0.63 7.03
C VAL A 78 -8.20 0.06 6.76
N LEU A 79 -7.58 -0.60 7.75
CA LEU A 79 -6.27 -1.23 7.58
C LEU A 79 -6.34 -2.45 6.64
N GLN A 80 -7.40 -3.25 6.73
CA GLN A 80 -7.61 -4.36 5.79
C GLN A 80 -7.77 -3.85 4.35
N LEU A 81 -8.49 -2.74 4.15
CA LEU A 81 -8.56 -2.10 2.84
C LEU A 81 -7.20 -1.58 2.36
N ALA A 82 -6.39 -1.01 3.27
CA ALA A 82 -5.05 -0.53 2.94
C ALA A 82 -4.12 -1.69 2.57
N GLU A 83 -4.11 -2.77 3.36
CA GLU A 83 -3.36 -3.99 3.08
C GLU A 83 -3.75 -4.59 1.73
N ASP A 84 -5.05 -4.85 1.51
CA ASP A 84 -5.56 -5.45 0.29
C ASP A 84 -5.19 -4.61 -0.96
N HIS A 85 -5.21 -3.29 -0.83
CA HIS A 85 -4.76 -2.38 -1.88
C HIS A 85 -3.25 -2.51 -2.13
N LEU A 86 -2.41 -2.53 -1.09
CA LEU A 86 -0.97 -2.68 -1.24
C LEU A 86 -0.61 -4.03 -1.89
N ILE A 87 -1.27 -5.11 -1.46
CA ILE A 87 -1.11 -6.44 -2.06
C ILE A 87 -1.51 -6.46 -3.54
N SER A 88 -2.52 -5.69 -3.95
CA SER A 88 -2.90 -5.61 -5.37
C SER A 88 -1.80 -5.04 -6.29
N MET A 89 -0.78 -4.41 -5.73
CA MET A 89 0.38 -3.89 -6.46
C MET A 89 1.55 -4.90 -6.53
N VAL A 90 1.46 -6.01 -5.81
CA VAL A 90 2.50 -7.04 -5.80
C VAL A 90 2.43 -7.87 -7.07
N ASP A 91 3.56 -8.07 -7.74
CA ASP A 91 3.62 -8.79 -9.01
C ASP A 91 3.62 -10.32 -8.80
N VAL A 92 2.53 -10.94 -9.16
CA VAL A 92 2.35 -12.42 -9.20
C VAL A 92 2.27 -12.97 -10.62
N SER A 93 2.55 -12.15 -11.63
CA SER A 93 2.27 -12.45 -13.04
C SER A 93 3.04 -13.64 -13.61
N LEU A 94 4.19 -13.97 -13.04
CA LEU A 94 5.01 -15.11 -13.50
C LEU A 94 4.59 -16.46 -12.90
N PHE A 95 3.81 -16.48 -11.83
CA PHE A 95 3.32 -17.76 -11.29
C PHE A 95 2.43 -18.49 -12.29
N GLY A 96 2.81 -19.75 -12.59
CA GLY A 96 2.16 -20.56 -13.60
C GLY A 96 2.59 -20.28 -15.06
N ARG A 97 3.56 -19.36 -15.26
CA ARG A 97 4.13 -19.02 -16.58
C ARG A 97 5.64 -19.24 -16.68
N ALA A 98 6.31 -19.24 -15.53
CA ALA A 98 7.75 -19.49 -15.40
C ALA A 98 7.99 -20.55 -14.30
N PRO A 99 9.23 -21.08 -14.16
CA PRO A 99 9.60 -21.87 -12.99
C PRO A 99 9.27 -21.13 -11.69
N TRP A 100 8.84 -21.86 -10.66
CA TRP A 100 8.40 -21.25 -9.41
C TRP A 100 9.49 -20.39 -8.75
N GLU A 101 10.75 -20.78 -8.91
CA GLU A 101 11.91 -20.04 -8.38
C GLU A 101 12.02 -18.64 -8.99
N GLU A 102 11.83 -18.53 -10.31
CA GLU A 102 11.84 -17.26 -11.01
C GLU A 102 10.62 -16.40 -10.63
N ALA A 103 9.44 -17.02 -10.60
CA ALA A 103 8.22 -16.34 -10.15
C ALA A 103 8.33 -15.83 -8.72
N ALA A 104 8.90 -16.64 -7.80
CA ALA A 104 9.12 -16.26 -6.41
C ALA A 104 10.10 -15.08 -6.27
N ARG A 105 11.14 -14.98 -7.11
CA ARG A 105 12.05 -13.82 -7.12
C ARG A 105 11.31 -12.54 -7.46
N ILE A 106 10.59 -12.51 -8.57
CA ILE A 106 9.84 -11.33 -9.00
C ILE A 106 8.79 -10.94 -7.95
N TRP A 107 8.05 -11.93 -7.46
CA TRP A 107 7.07 -11.72 -6.39
C TRP A 107 7.70 -11.11 -5.13
N ALA A 108 8.80 -11.69 -4.64
CA ALA A 108 9.45 -11.23 -3.42
C ALA A 108 10.05 -9.82 -3.55
N TRP A 109 10.66 -9.49 -4.71
CA TRP A 109 11.19 -8.16 -4.98
C TRP A 109 10.07 -7.12 -5.03
N SER A 110 9.00 -7.38 -5.80
CA SER A 110 7.88 -6.44 -5.89
C SER A 110 7.17 -6.26 -4.55
N TYR A 111 7.01 -7.33 -3.78
CA TYR A 111 6.40 -7.30 -2.44
C TYR A 111 7.23 -6.44 -1.48
N ARG A 112 8.55 -6.65 -1.44
CA ARG A 112 9.47 -5.83 -0.64
C ARG A 112 9.38 -4.36 -1.02
N ASP A 113 9.43 -4.05 -2.31
CA ASP A 113 9.43 -2.67 -2.81
C ASP A 113 8.12 -1.94 -2.49
N VAL A 114 6.97 -2.61 -2.57
CA VAL A 114 5.69 -2.06 -2.13
C VAL A 114 5.72 -1.73 -0.63
N PHE A 115 6.17 -2.66 0.21
CA PHE A 115 6.13 -2.48 1.66
C PHE A 115 7.26 -1.62 2.21
N ALA A 116 8.38 -1.48 1.53
CA ALA A 116 9.44 -0.53 1.87
C ALA A 116 8.95 0.93 1.87
N GLN A 117 7.93 1.25 1.07
CA GLN A 117 7.28 2.56 1.07
C GLN A 117 6.25 2.73 2.20
N HIS A 118 5.92 1.64 2.91
CA HIS A 118 4.84 1.58 3.92
C HIS A 118 5.27 0.84 5.19
N THR A 119 6.54 0.93 5.59
CA THR A 119 7.11 0.15 6.71
C THR A 119 6.35 0.32 8.01
N SER A 120 5.78 1.49 8.28
CA SER A 120 4.96 1.74 9.48
C SER A 120 3.68 0.89 9.56
N LEU A 121 3.25 0.27 8.46
CA LEU A 121 2.11 -0.64 8.42
C LEU A 121 2.48 -2.09 8.73
N ILE A 122 3.70 -2.50 8.46
CA ILE A 122 4.13 -3.91 8.56
C ILE A 122 3.77 -4.54 9.92
N PRO A 123 4.08 -3.93 11.10
CA PRO A 123 3.79 -4.55 12.38
C PRO A 123 2.30 -4.79 12.65
N VAL A 124 1.46 -4.04 11.95
CA VAL A 124 0.00 -4.10 12.13
C VAL A 124 -0.62 -5.09 11.18
N ILE A 125 -0.25 -5.03 9.89
CA ILE A 125 -0.83 -5.91 8.86
C ILE A 125 -0.34 -7.35 8.99
N ALA A 126 0.91 -7.58 9.40
CA ALA A 126 1.46 -8.93 9.58
C ALA A 126 0.66 -9.81 10.56
N VAL A 127 -0.25 -9.23 11.34
CA VAL A 127 -1.13 -9.94 12.28
C VAL A 127 -2.63 -9.74 12.00
N LEU A 128 -2.98 -9.09 10.88
CA LEU A 128 -4.37 -8.94 10.47
C LEU A 128 -4.89 -10.24 9.88
N PRO A 129 -6.12 -10.66 10.23
CA PRO A 129 -6.76 -11.77 9.52
C PRO A 129 -7.07 -11.37 8.07
N VAL A 130 -6.85 -12.29 7.15
CA VAL A 130 -7.13 -12.16 5.71
C VAL A 130 -8.63 -12.19 5.41
N THR A 131 -9.43 -11.53 6.24
CA THR A 131 -10.89 -11.52 6.12
C THR A 131 -11.31 -10.30 5.28
N ASN A 132 -12.13 -10.51 4.26
CA ASN A 132 -12.61 -9.44 3.36
C ASN A 132 -11.49 -8.74 2.57
N ALA A 133 -10.39 -9.44 2.28
CA ALA A 133 -9.24 -8.98 1.50
C ALA A 133 -9.13 -9.79 0.19
N PRO A 134 -9.93 -9.49 -0.85
CA PRO A 134 -10.02 -10.30 -2.06
C PRO A 134 -8.71 -10.36 -2.85
N GLN A 135 -7.95 -9.27 -2.92
CA GLN A 135 -6.66 -9.22 -3.63
C GLN A 135 -5.61 -10.07 -2.91
N THR A 136 -5.59 -10.00 -1.58
CA THR A 136 -4.70 -10.82 -0.74
C THR A 136 -5.01 -12.31 -0.89
N LEU A 137 -6.30 -12.67 -0.88
CA LEU A 137 -6.72 -14.06 -1.10
C LEU A 137 -6.39 -14.55 -2.51
N GLU A 138 -6.53 -13.72 -3.54
CA GLU A 138 -6.16 -14.04 -4.91
C GLU A 138 -4.65 -14.23 -5.09
N MET A 139 -3.84 -13.40 -4.44
CA MET A 139 -2.39 -13.57 -4.40
C MET A 139 -2.04 -14.93 -3.76
N TYR A 140 -2.58 -15.23 -2.56
CA TYR A 140 -2.32 -16.50 -1.89
C TYR A 140 -2.76 -17.71 -2.71
N GLU A 141 -3.92 -17.66 -3.35
CA GLU A 141 -4.40 -18.73 -4.23
C GLU A 141 -3.45 -18.93 -5.41
N THR A 142 -2.96 -17.85 -6.01
CA THR A 142 -2.04 -17.90 -7.16
C THR A 142 -0.71 -18.52 -6.77
N VAL A 143 -0.11 -18.09 -5.66
CA VAL A 143 1.15 -18.63 -5.14
C VAL A 143 0.99 -20.09 -4.71
N THR A 144 -0.09 -20.41 -3.97
CA THR A 144 -0.39 -21.76 -3.50
C THR A 144 -0.52 -22.74 -4.66
N ARG A 145 -1.27 -22.38 -5.69
CA ARG A 145 -1.43 -23.21 -6.90
C ARG A 145 -0.11 -23.47 -7.61
N ALA A 146 0.75 -22.45 -7.72
CA ALA A 146 2.06 -22.58 -8.36
C ALA A 146 3.01 -23.46 -7.54
N PHE A 147 3.04 -23.31 -6.22
CA PHE A 147 3.83 -24.16 -5.33
C PHE A 147 3.36 -25.62 -5.36
N ALA A 148 2.03 -25.84 -5.35
CA ALA A 148 1.47 -27.19 -5.47
C ALA A 148 1.86 -27.83 -6.83
N ALA A 149 1.78 -27.08 -7.93
CA ALA A 149 2.19 -27.54 -9.25
C ALA A 149 3.70 -27.85 -9.34
N ALA A 150 4.53 -27.15 -8.56
CA ALA A 150 5.96 -27.39 -8.44
C ALA A 150 6.32 -28.58 -7.54
N GLY A 151 5.34 -29.23 -6.92
CA GLY A 151 5.55 -30.41 -6.08
C GLY A 151 5.76 -30.13 -4.60
N PHE A 152 5.47 -28.94 -4.11
CA PHE A 152 5.52 -28.68 -2.67
C PHE A 152 4.53 -29.58 -1.91
N PRO A 153 4.97 -30.19 -0.80
CA PRO A 153 4.05 -30.90 0.08
C PRO A 153 2.94 -29.97 0.57
N GLN A 154 1.69 -30.39 0.45
CA GLN A 154 0.52 -29.57 0.75
C GLN A 154 0.58 -28.92 2.14
N ASN A 155 1.10 -29.64 3.13
CA ASN A 155 1.24 -29.17 4.51
C ASN A 155 2.37 -28.16 4.72
N LEU A 156 3.24 -27.94 3.72
CA LEU A 156 4.36 -26.99 3.80
C LEU A 156 4.10 -25.70 2.98
N ILE A 157 3.10 -25.68 2.10
CA ILE A 157 2.88 -24.53 1.20
C ILE A 157 2.65 -23.24 2.01
N VAL A 158 1.72 -23.25 2.97
CA VAL A 158 1.45 -22.04 3.77
C VAL A 158 2.67 -21.62 4.58
N SER A 159 3.38 -22.58 5.18
CA SER A 159 4.61 -22.28 5.92
C SER A 159 5.70 -21.69 5.03
N SER A 160 5.79 -22.13 3.77
CA SER A 160 6.72 -21.55 2.79
C SER A 160 6.35 -20.11 2.43
N ILE A 161 5.06 -19.82 2.20
CA ILE A 161 4.57 -18.46 1.96
C ILE A 161 4.91 -17.56 3.16
N VAL A 162 4.60 -18.00 4.38
CA VAL A 162 4.90 -17.25 5.61
C VAL A 162 6.41 -17.03 5.79
N ALA A 163 7.27 -17.99 5.40
CA ALA A 163 8.71 -17.81 5.44
C ALA A 163 9.18 -16.70 4.48
N PHE A 164 8.65 -16.65 3.26
CA PHE A 164 8.89 -15.55 2.32
C PHE A 164 8.41 -14.22 2.90
N GLU A 165 7.18 -14.13 3.38
CA GLU A 165 6.61 -12.88 3.90
C GLU A 165 7.40 -12.35 5.11
N SER A 166 7.79 -13.23 6.03
CA SER A 166 8.60 -12.85 7.19
C SER A 166 9.95 -12.27 6.76
N PHE A 167 10.59 -12.87 5.76
CA PHE A 167 11.84 -12.39 5.19
C PHE A 167 11.65 -11.05 4.44
N ILE A 168 10.62 -10.95 3.61
CA ILE A 168 10.27 -9.76 2.82
C ILE A 168 10.00 -8.57 3.75
N PHE A 169 9.16 -8.75 4.77
CA PHE A 169 8.83 -7.68 5.71
C PHE A 169 10.05 -7.20 6.51
N GLY A 170 10.89 -8.14 6.98
CA GLY A 170 12.16 -7.78 7.64
C GLY A 170 13.06 -6.97 6.71
N SER A 171 13.22 -7.41 5.46
CA SER A 171 14.07 -6.74 4.47
C SER A 171 13.50 -5.39 4.00
N ALA A 172 12.18 -5.19 4.04
CA ALA A 172 11.57 -3.91 3.71
C ALA A 172 12.00 -2.79 4.67
N TYR A 173 12.28 -3.10 5.93
CA TYR A 173 12.84 -2.14 6.88
C TYR A 173 14.25 -1.72 6.51
N ASP A 174 15.09 -2.65 6.02
CA ASP A 174 16.49 -2.38 5.68
C ASP A 174 16.62 -1.36 4.55
N VAL A 175 15.62 -1.28 3.65
CA VAL A 175 15.59 -0.27 2.57
C VAL A 175 15.57 1.16 3.13
N THR A 176 14.96 1.34 4.30
CA THR A 176 14.82 2.65 4.98
C THR A 176 15.78 2.83 6.14
N ALA A 177 16.70 1.87 6.35
CA ALA A 177 17.70 1.97 7.39
C ALA A 177 18.66 3.14 7.12
N PRO A 178 19.09 3.89 8.15
CA PRO A 178 20.05 4.96 7.99
C PRO A 178 21.43 4.40 7.57
N ASP A 179 22.18 5.17 6.79
CA ASP A 179 23.48 4.75 6.26
C ASP A 179 24.53 4.46 7.36
N ASP A 180 24.34 5.03 8.53
CA ASP A 180 25.22 4.90 9.69
C ASP A 180 24.81 3.78 10.68
N ILE A 181 23.84 2.93 10.33
CA ILE A 181 23.29 1.87 11.21
C ILE A 181 24.39 0.95 11.79
N PHE A 182 25.51 0.79 11.09
CA PHE A 182 26.66 -0.04 11.50
C PHE A 182 27.86 0.76 12.00
N GLU A 183 27.69 2.08 12.29
CA GLU A 183 28.79 2.86 12.84
C GLU A 183 29.08 2.46 14.29
N ALA A 184 30.29 1.93 14.51
CA ALA A 184 30.69 1.41 15.82
C ALA A 184 31.16 2.50 16.82
N GLY A 185 31.22 3.78 16.41
CA GLY A 185 31.65 4.88 17.26
C GLY A 185 33.03 4.65 17.88
N SER A 186 33.16 4.92 19.18
CA SER A 186 34.43 4.76 19.94
C SER A 186 34.85 3.32 20.19
N THR A 187 33.97 2.33 19.93
CA THR A 187 34.26 0.90 20.15
C THR A 187 34.85 0.21 18.92
N VAL A 188 35.09 0.95 17.85
CA VAL A 188 35.58 0.44 16.55
C VAL A 188 36.89 -0.37 16.68
N ASP A 189 37.78 0.02 17.60
CA ASP A 189 39.08 -0.67 17.78
C ASP A 189 38.98 -2.04 18.47
N SER A 190 37.88 -2.30 19.20
CA SER A 190 37.60 -3.59 19.82
C SER A 190 36.93 -4.61 18.88
N THR A 191 36.58 -4.22 17.63
CA THR A 191 35.85 -5.04 16.68
C THR A 191 36.56 -5.19 15.32
N PRO A 192 37.81 -5.71 15.28
CA PRO A 192 38.61 -5.72 14.06
C PRO A 192 38.01 -6.53 12.90
N HIS A 193 37.38 -7.66 13.20
CA HIS A 193 36.74 -8.50 12.18
C HIS A 193 35.49 -7.83 11.58
N PHE A 194 34.62 -7.26 12.42
CA PHE A 194 33.44 -6.54 11.97
C PHE A 194 33.83 -5.33 11.12
N ARG A 195 34.80 -4.54 11.56
CA ARG A 195 35.34 -3.41 10.79
C ARG A 195 35.89 -3.81 9.43
N ALA A 196 36.65 -4.93 9.38
CA ALA A 196 37.17 -5.44 8.12
C ALA A 196 36.05 -5.86 7.15
N ALA A 197 35.00 -6.52 7.66
CA ALA A 197 33.83 -6.92 6.90
C ALA A 197 33.06 -5.68 6.39
N LEU A 198 32.83 -4.69 7.22
CA LEU A 198 32.18 -3.43 6.81
C LEU A 198 32.96 -2.71 5.71
N LYS A 199 34.29 -2.66 5.84
CA LYS A 199 35.15 -2.04 4.81
C LYS A 199 35.08 -2.79 3.49
N ALA A 200 35.04 -4.13 3.53
CA ALA A 200 34.91 -4.96 2.34
C ALA A 200 33.51 -4.83 1.69
N GLY A 201 32.45 -4.69 2.49
CA GLY A 201 31.08 -4.58 2.02
C GLY A 201 30.70 -3.18 1.45
N ARG A 202 31.42 -2.12 1.81
CA ARG A 202 31.15 -0.73 1.31
C ARG A 202 31.37 -0.53 -0.20
N VAL A 203 31.73 -1.56 -0.93
CA VAL A 203 31.83 -1.54 -2.42
C VAL A 203 30.45 -1.59 -3.07
N ASN A 204 29.40 -1.98 -2.34
CA ASN A 204 28.04 -2.10 -2.87
C ASN A 204 27.24 -0.81 -2.63
N GLU A 205 26.74 -0.22 -3.72
CA GLU A 205 25.94 1.01 -3.68
C GLU A 205 24.59 0.86 -2.94
N ARG A 206 24.11 -0.39 -2.72
CA ARG A 206 22.85 -0.71 -2.05
C ARG A 206 22.97 -1.94 -1.14
N PRO A 207 23.45 -1.80 0.07
CA PRO A 207 23.66 -2.94 0.99
C PRO A 207 22.37 -3.74 1.26
N ALA A 208 21.22 -3.05 1.39
CA ALA A 208 19.92 -3.69 1.61
C ALA A 208 19.50 -4.59 0.44
N ASP A 209 19.76 -4.20 -0.81
CA ASP A 209 19.46 -5.00 -1.99
C ASP A 209 20.34 -6.24 -2.04
N THR A 210 21.64 -6.09 -1.77
CA THR A 210 22.58 -7.22 -1.72
C THR A 210 22.21 -8.22 -0.61
N ALA A 211 21.83 -7.73 0.57
CA ALA A 211 21.39 -8.57 1.67
C ALA A 211 20.11 -9.32 1.33
N PHE A 212 19.17 -8.63 0.70
CA PHE A 212 17.91 -9.22 0.24
C PHE A 212 18.13 -10.31 -0.79
N GLU A 213 18.93 -10.05 -1.83
CA GLU A 213 19.25 -11.02 -2.87
C GLU A 213 19.89 -12.27 -2.29
N LEU A 214 20.90 -12.10 -1.42
CA LEU A 214 21.58 -13.22 -0.76
C LEU A 214 20.60 -14.08 0.05
N GLY A 215 19.74 -13.46 0.84
CA GLY A 215 18.77 -14.18 1.68
C GLY A 215 17.66 -14.83 0.86
N LEU A 216 17.18 -14.16 -0.18
CA LEU A 216 16.15 -14.68 -1.08
C LEU A 216 16.65 -15.93 -1.83
N GLU A 217 17.86 -15.89 -2.40
CA GLU A 217 18.44 -17.04 -3.09
C GLU A 217 18.68 -18.20 -2.13
N ALA A 218 19.12 -17.93 -0.91
CA ALA A 218 19.29 -18.97 0.12
C ALA A 218 17.94 -19.63 0.47
N LEU A 219 16.87 -18.85 0.61
CA LEU A 219 15.52 -19.35 0.91
C LEU A 219 14.97 -20.19 -0.26
N ILE A 220 15.08 -19.71 -1.49
CA ILE A 220 14.65 -20.44 -2.69
C ILE A 220 15.42 -21.76 -2.80
N ALA A 221 16.75 -21.71 -2.69
CA ALA A 221 17.57 -22.92 -2.78
C ALA A 221 17.27 -23.93 -1.67
N ALA A 222 16.95 -23.47 -0.46
CA ALA A 222 16.55 -24.36 0.63
C ALA A 222 15.21 -25.06 0.34
N LEU A 223 14.23 -24.32 -0.14
CA LEU A 223 12.91 -24.87 -0.50
C LEU A 223 13.01 -25.82 -1.69
N ALA A 224 13.78 -25.49 -2.74
CA ALA A 224 13.99 -26.36 -3.89
C ALA A 224 14.58 -27.72 -3.49
N ARG A 225 15.54 -27.73 -2.56
CA ARG A 225 16.09 -29.00 -2.03
C ARG A 225 15.08 -29.86 -1.27
N SER A 226 14.04 -29.26 -0.70
CA SER A 226 13.00 -30.01 0.02
C SER A 226 11.98 -30.67 -0.90
N LEU A 227 12.03 -30.39 -2.22
CA LEU A 227 11.15 -30.98 -3.24
C LEU A 227 11.77 -32.25 -3.89
N CYS A 228 13.06 -32.51 -3.68
CA CYS A 228 13.76 -33.71 -4.11
C CYS A 228 13.68 -34.82 -3.07
#